data_c27e7baa82593ec6aaac0c53a563ad77
#
_entry.id   c27e7baa82593ec6aaac0c53a563ad77
#
_cell.length_a   1.000
_cell.length_b   1.000
_cell.length_c   1.000
_cell.angle_alpha   90.00
_cell.angle_beta   90.00
_cell.angle_gamma   90.00
#
_symmetry.space_group_name_H-M   'P 1'
#
loop_
_entity.id
_entity.type
_entity.pdbx_description
1 polymer ?
#
loop_
_entity_poly.entity_id
_entity_poly.type
_entity_poly.pdbx_seq_one_letter_code
_entity_poly.pdbx_strand_id
1 'polypeptide(L)'
;MTLFEKIEYDMRDALRSGDKFKRSVLSNVIAKIKENAINKGADRTNISDEIVNECLLKYKKMLNDILDNTPQNEQTNDAIQKVKSEMDIVNIYAPSLITDENKIRGIMSESGFEVCPVNRGKIMKYLSTNYKGKINMAVASKLFN
;
A
#
# COMPACT_ATOMS: atom_id res chain seq x y z
N MET A 1 -0.12 -9.35 -18.37
CA MET A 1 0.93 -9.38 -17.33
C MET A 1 0.32 -9.01 -15.98
N THR A 2 0.53 -9.85 -14.98
CA THR A 2 0.08 -9.54 -13.62
C THR A 2 0.96 -8.45 -13.01
N LEU A 3 0.49 -7.82 -11.94
CA LEU A 3 1.26 -6.80 -11.23
C LEU A 3 2.58 -7.37 -10.71
N PHE A 4 2.58 -8.59 -10.19
CA PHE A 4 3.78 -9.26 -9.72
C PHE A 4 4.79 -9.47 -10.86
N GLU A 5 4.33 -9.94 -12.01
CA GLU A 5 5.17 -10.12 -13.18
C GLU A 5 5.78 -8.80 -13.67
N LYS A 6 5.01 -7.71 -13.60
CA LYS A 6 5.51 -6.37 -13.95
C LYS A 6 6.63 -5.94 -13.02
N ILE A 7 6.47 -6.15 -11.72
CA ILE A 7 7.50 -5.81 -10.73
C ILE A 7 8.77 -6.63 -10.99
N GLU A 8 8.64 -7.91 -11.27
CA GLU A 8 9.78 -8.77 -11.61
C GLU A 8 10.48 -8.31 -12.89
N TYR A 9 9.69 -7.96 -13.90
CA TYR A 9 10.23 -7.46 -15.17
C TYR A 9 11.02 -6.17 -14.95
N ASP A 10 10.45 -5.23 -14.19
CA ASP A 10 11.09 -3.94 -13.93
C ASP A 10 12.35 -4.10 -13.08
N MET A 11 12.40 -5.08 -12.18
CA MET A 11 13.61 -5.41 -11.43
C MET A 11 14.72 -5.88 -12.34
N ARG A 12 14.42 -6.77 -13.28
CA ARG A 12 15.40 -7.25 -14.26
C ARG A 12 15.86 -6.14 -15.18
N ASP A 13 14.94 -5.25 -15.57
CA ASP A 13 15.26 -4.08 -16.39
C ASP A 13 16.19 -3.13 -15.65
N ALA A 14 15.97 -2.89 -14.36
CA ALA A 14 16.85 -2.10 -13.52
C ALA A 14 18.25 -2.73 -13.42
N LEU A 15 18.32 -4.05 -13.35
CA LEU A 15 19.59 -4.76 -13.36
C LEU A 15 20.35 -4.52 -14.67
N ARG A 16 19.66 -4.60 -15.82
CA ARG A 16 20.26 -4.37 -17.14
C ARG A 16 20.72 -2.94 -17.33
N SER A 17 19.95 -1.97 -16.85
CA SER A 17 20.25 -0.54 -16.98
C SER A 17 21.28 -0.04 -15.97
N GLY A 18 21.65 -0.85 -14.98
CA GLY A 18 22.59 -0.47 -13.95
C GLY A 18 22.02 0.35 -12.82
N ASP A 19 20.70 0.42 -12.70
CA ASP A 19 20.02 1.13 -11.58
C ASP A 19 20.01 0.22 -10.35
N LYS A 20 21.08 0.27 -9.59
CA LYS A 20 21.29 -0.58 -8.42
C LYS A 20 20.29 -0.30 -7.31
N PHE A 21 19.92 0.96 -7.10
CA PHE A 21 18.98 1.35 -6.06
C PHE A 21 17.58 0.80 -6.34
N LYS A 22 17.07 1.03 -7.55
CA LYS A 22 15.77 0.53 -7.98
C LYS A 22 15.72 -0.99 -7.93
N ARG A 23 16.77 -1.67 -8.40
CA ARG A 23 16.88 -3.13 -8.33
C ARG A 23 16.78 -3.61 -6.87
N SER A 24 17.51 -2.98 -5.96
CA SER A 24 17.51 -3.34 -4.54
C SER A 24 16.12 -3.19 -3.92
N VAL A 25 15.45 -2.07 -4.18
CA VAL A 25 14.10 -1.81 -3.67
C VAL A 25 13.11 -2.84 -4.20
N LEU A 26 13.10 -3.09 -5.50
CA LEU A 26 12.20 -4.06 -6.12
C LEU A 26 12.47 -5.48 -5.66
N SER A 27 13.73 -5.84 -5.43
CA SER A 27 14.11 -7.14 -4.88
C SER A 27 13.53 -7.33 -3.47
N ASN A 28 13.62 -6.31 -2.62
CA ASN A 28 13.04 -6.34 -1.29
C ASN A 28 11.51 -6.46 -1.33
N VAL A 29 10.87 -5.71 -2.23
CA VAL A 29 9.41 -5.77 -2.42
C VAL A 29 9.00 -7.18 -2.86
N ILE A 30 9.69 -7.77 -3.83
CA ILE A 30 9.41 -9.13 -4.30
C ILE A 30 9.54 -10.15 -3.18
N ALA A 31 10.59 -10.05 -2.35
CA ALA A 31 10.78 -10.95 -1.22
C ALA A 31 9.62 -10.86 -0.23
N LYS A 32 9.14 -9.65 0.06
CA LYS A 32 7.99 -9.42 0.95
C LYS A 32 6.70 -9.98 0.36
N ILE A 33 6.49 -9.83 -0.93
CA ILE A 33 5.31 -10.35 -1.62
C ILE A 33 5.29 -11.89 -1.56
N LYS A 34 6.43 -12.53 -1.82
CA LYS A 34 6.55 -13.98 -1.75
C LYS A 34 6.31 -14.51 -0.34
N GLU A 35 6.88 -13.84 0.66
CA GLU A 35 6.66 -14.19 2.07
C GLU A 35 5.18 -14.08 2.44
N ASN A 36 4.53 -13.00 2.04
CA ASN A 36 3.10 -12.79 2.30
C ASN A 36 2.23 -13.86 1.61
N ALA A 37 2.57 -14.22 0.37
CA ALA A 37 1.88 -15.26 -0.36
C ALA A 37 2.00 -16.63 0.33
N ILE A 38 3.18 -16.97 0.81
CA ILE A 38 3.41 -18.20 1.58
C ILE A 38 2.57 -18.21 2.84
N ASN A 39 2.57 -17.13 3.60
CA ASN A 39 1.82 -17.00 4.85
C ASN A 39 0.31 -17.14 4.65
N LYS A 40 -0.18 -16.79 3.47
CA LYS A 40 -1.60 -16.95 3.10
C LYS A 40 -1.93 -18.27 2.44
N GLY A 41 -0.94 -19.16 2.28
CA GLY A 41 -1.12 -20.45 1.61
C GLY A 41 -1.29 -20.33 0.10
N ALA A 42 -0.90 -19.20 -0.48
CA ALA A 42 -1.00 -18.98 -1.93
C ALA A 42 0.20 -19.58 -2.67
N ASP A 43 -0.01 -19.88 -3.96
CA ASP A 43 1.04 -20.39 -4.83
C ASP A 43 2.02 -19.27 -5.19
N ARG A 44 3.33 -19.52 -4.95
CA ARG A 44 4.40 -18.57 -5.28
C ARG A 44 4.55 -18.32 -6.77
N THR A 45 4.03 -19.20 -7.62
CA THR A 45 4.12 -19.07 -9.07
C THR A 45 2.94 -18.33 -9.67
N ASN A 46 1.89 -18.10 -8.90
CA ASN A 46 0.67 -17.43 -9.35
C ASN A 46 0.13 -16.51 -8.26
N ILE A 47 0.84 -15.40 -8.01
CA ILE A 47 0.50 -14.44 -6.97
C ILE A 47 -0.51 -13.43 -7.52
N SER A 48 -1.68 -13.33 -6.88
CA SER A 48 -2.74 -12.42 -7.29
C SER A 48 -2.37 -10.95 -7.04
N ASP A 49 -2.95 -10.06 -7.84
CA ASP A 49 -2.79 -8.62 -7.67
C ASP A 49 -3.27 -8.15 -6.28
N GLU A 50 -4.30 -8.80 -5.74
CA GLU A 50 -4.82 -8.49 -4.39
C GLU A 50 -3.75 -8.68 -3.32
N ILE A 51 -3.02 -9.80 -3.37
CA ILE A 51 -1.91 -10.07 -2.44
C ILE A 51 -0.80 -9.04 -2.61
N VAL A 52 -0.46 -8.70 -3.85
CA VAL A 52 0.56 -7.71 -4.17
C VAL A 52 0.15 -6.34 -3.61
N ASN A 53 -1.07 -5.91 -3.87
CA ASN A 53 -1.58 -4.62 -3.41
C ASN A 53 -1.57 -4.52 -1.88
N GLU A 54 -2.01 -5.57 -1.19
CA GLU A 54 -1.98 -5.62 0.28
C GLU A 54 -0.54 -5.48 0.81
N CYS A 55 0.39 -6.20 0.21
CA CYS A 55 1.80 -6.14 0.59
C CYS A 55 2.40 -4.75 0.35
N LEU A 56 2.09 -4.12 -0.79
CA LEU A 56 2.57 -2.79 -1.12
C LEU A 56 2.03 -1.74 -0.15
N LEU A 57 0.78 -1.84 0.25
CA LEU A 57 0.19 -0.92 1.23
C LEU A 57 0.85 -1.05 2.60
N LYS A 58 1.14 -2.27 3.04
CA LYS A 58 1.89 -2.52 4.28
C LYS A 58 3.31 -1.96 4.19
N TYR A 59 3.96 -2.13 3.04
CA TYR A 59 5.30 -1.62 2.80
C TYR A 59 5.34 -0.09 2.87
N LYS A 60 4.38 0.58 2.23
CA LYS A 60 4.23 2.03 2.30
C LYS A 60 4.03 2.50 3.74
N LYS A 61 3.18 1.81 4.50
CA LYS A 61 2.95 2.15 5.90
C LYS A 61 4.22 2.03 6.72
N MET A 62 4.99 0.97 6.50
CA MET A 62 6.29 0.79 7.17
C MET A 62 7.23 1.95 6.85
N LEU A 63 7.33 2.37 5.59
CA LEU A 63 8.18 3.49 5.19
C LEU A 63 7.72 4.81 5.80
N ASN A 64 6.42 5.06 5.85
CA ASN A 64 5.85 6.24 6.50
C ASN A 64 6.15 6.25 8.00
N ASP A 65 6.04 5.11 8.67
CA ASP A 65 6.36 4.98 10.09
C ASP A 65 7.83 5.30 10.35
N ILE A 66 8.73 4.85 9.48
CA ILE A 66 10.16 5.17 9.56
C ILE A 66 10.36 6.68 9.44
N LEU A 67 9.71 7.34 8.47
CA LEU A 67 9.82 8.78 8.28
C LEU A 67 9.28 9.56 9.49
N ASP A 68 8.14 9.13 10.03
CA ASP A 68 7.51 9.80 11.18
C ASP A 68 8.34 9.67 12.46
N ASN A 69 9.07 8.56 12.62
CA ASN A 69 9.86 8.27 13.80
C ASN A 69 11.33 8.67 13.68
N THR A 70 11.77 9.15 12.52
CA THR A 70 13.15 9.58 12.30
C THR A 70 13.24 11.11 12.41
N PRO A 71 13.98 11.66 13.40
CA PRO A 71 14.13 13.10 13.51
C PRO A 71 14.91 13.65 12.32
N GLN A 72 14.47 14.82 11.83
CA GLN A 72 15.13 15.50 10.72
C GLN A 72 16.32 16.31 11.23
N ASN A 73 17.53 15.90 10.86
CA ASN A 73 18.76 16.60 11.15
C ASN A 73 19.82 16.23 10.11
N GLU A 74 21.01 16.84 10.19
CA GLU A 74 22.09 16.59 9.22
C GLU A 74 22.53 15.12 9.19
N GLN A 75 22.49 14.44 10.35
CA GLN A 75 22.92 13.04 10.46
C GLN A 75 21.94 12.06 9.83
N THR A 76 20.64 12.41 9.80
CA THR A 76 19.58 11.54 9.29
C THR A 76 19.12 11.93 7.89
N ASN A 77 19.57 13.07 7.36
CA ASN A 77 19.08 13.61 6.09
C ASN A 77 19.21 12.61 4.93
N ASP A 78 20.37 11.98 4.79
CA ASP A 78 20.61 11.00 3.72
C ASP A 78 19.71 9.78 3.88
N ALA A 79 19.53 9.29 5.09
CA ALA A 79 18.64 8.17 5.37
C ALA A 79 17.19 8.50 5.02
N ILE A 80 16.72 9.70 5.37
CA ILE A 80 15.38 10.18 5.05
C ILE A 80 15.17 10.28 3.54
N GLN A 81 16.14 10.84 2.82
CA GLN A 81 16.06 10.96 1.36
C GLN A 81 16.01 9.58 0.69
N LYS A 82 16.76 8.63 1.22
CA LYS A 82 16.76 7.25 0.72
C LYS A 82 15.39 6.60 0.91
N VAL A 83 14.77 6.76 2.08
CA VAL A 83 13.43 6.23 2.35
C VAL A 83 12.38 6.89 1.45
N LYS A 84 12.46 8.20 1.22
CA LYS A 84 11.57 8.92 0.31
C LYS A 84 11.70 8.42 -1.12
N SER A 85 12.93 8.18 -1.58
CA SER A 85 13.18 7.61 -2.91
C SER A 85 12.63 6.19 -3.05
N GLU A 86 12.77 5.39 -2.01
CA GLU A 86 12.18 4.05 -1.93
C GLU A 86 10.65 4.13 -2.01
N MET A 87 10.04 5.06 -1.28
CA MET A 87 8.60 5.32 -1.32
C MET A 87 8.13 5.68 -2.74
N ASP A 88 8.87 6.51 -3.46
CA ASP A 88 8.54 6.89 -4.83
C ASP A 88 8.48 5.66 -5.75
N ILE A 89 9.42 4.74 -5.59
CA ILE A 89 9.43 3.50 -6.37
C ILE A 89 8.22 2.62 -6.03
N VAL A 90 7.92 2.46 -4.76
CA VAL A 90 6.78 1.66 -4.29
C VAL A 90 5.46 2.27 -4.78
N ASN A 91 5.35 3.59 -4.81
CA ASN A 91 4.15 4.30 -5.27
C ASN A 91 3.83 4.06 -6.75
N ILE A 92 4.81 3.69 -7.56
CA ILE A 92 4.56 3.34 -8.97
C ILE A 92 3.60 2.14 -9.07
N TYR A 93 3.69 1.21 -8.14
CA TYR A 93 2.94 -0.05 -8.16
C TYR A 93 1.79 -0.09 -7.17
N ALA A 94 1.89 0.66 -6.07
CA ALA A 94 0.86 0.66 -5.03
C ALA A 94 -0.44 1.29 -5.53
N PRO A 95 -1.60 0.74 -5.14
CA PRO A 95 -2.87 1.33 -5.53
C PRO A 95 -3.05 2.69 -4.88
N SER A 96 -3.65 3.62 -5.63
CA SER A 96 -4.05 4.93 -5.08
C SER A 96 -5.30 4.73 -4.24
N LEU A 97 -5.22 5.07 -2.95
CA LEU A 97 -6.38 5.01 -2.07
C LEU A 97 -7.23 6.26 -2.24
N ILE A 98 -8.55 6.10 -2.18
CA ILE A 98 -9.49 7.21 -2.19
C ILE A 98 -9.37 7.93 -0.85
N THR A 99 -9.01 9.21 -0.88
CA THR A 99 -8.87 10.07 0.32
C THR A 99 -9.87 11.23 0.34
N ASP A 100 -10.59 11.47 -0.75
CA ASP A 100 -11.60 12.53 -0.85
C ASP A 100 -12.77 12.19 0.06
N GLU A 101 -13.00 13.03 1.09
CA GLU A 101 -14.05 12.83 2.08
C GLU A 101 -15.44 12.73 1.46
N ASN A 102 -15.73 13.53 0.45
CA ASN A 102 -17.03 13.52 -0.21
C ASN A 102 -17.27 12.23 -0.98
N LYS A 103 -16.24 11.72 -1.65
CA LYS A 103 -16.32 10.43 -2.33
C LYS A 103 -16.51 9.28 -1.34
N ILE A 104 -15.78 9.31 -0.23
CA ILE A 104 -15.89 8.29 0.81
C ILE A 104 -17.29 8.33 1.44
N ARG A 105 -17.83 9.52 1.73
CA ARG A 105 -19.19 9.65 2.26
C ARG A 105 -20.23 9.10 1.30
N GLY A 106 -20.08 9.35 0.00
CA GLY A 106 -20.95 8.77 -1.03
C GLY A 106 -20.93 7.24 -1.02
N ILE A 107 -19.73 6.66 -0.90
CA ILE A 107 -19.56 5.20 -0.83
C ILE A 107 -20.18 4.66 0.47
N MET A 108 -19.98 5.33 1.59
CA MET A 108 -20.59 4.95 2.87
C MET A 108 -22.13 4.94 2.80
N SER A 109 -22.71 5.90 2.08
CA SER A 109 -24.16 5.96 1.86
C SER A 109 -24.69 4.78 1.04
N GLU A 110 -23.89 4.20 0.17
CA GLU A 110 -24.24 3.02 -0.61
C GLU A 110 -24.53 1.79 0.29
N SER A 111 -23.99 1.78 1.50
CA SER A 111 -24.21 0.69 2.46
C SER A 111 -25.67 0.58 2.91
N GLY A 112 -26.48 1.63 2.72
CA GLY A 112 -27.84 1.72 3.18
C GLY A 112 -27.99 2.16 4.64
N PHE A 113 -26.89 2.44 5.33
CA PHE A 113 -26.89 2.93 6.70
C PHE A 113 -26.58 4.43 6.74
N GLU A 114 -27.20 5.13 7.67
CA GLU A 114 -26.88 6.53 7.92
C GLU A 114 -25.45 6.65 8.50
N VAL A 115 -24.69 7.63 8.00
CA VAL A 115 -23.31 7.88 8.47
C VAL A 115 -23.37 8.56 9.84
N CYS A 116 -23.32 7.76 10.88
CA CYS A 116 -23.34 8.23 12.28
C CYS A 116 -22.55 7.25 13.16
N PRO A 117 -22.13 7.66 14.38
CA PRO A 117 -21.32 6.80 15.25
C PRO A 117 -21.94 5.44 15.56
N VAL A 118 -23.27 5.38 15.65
CA VAL A 118 -24.01 4.13 15.96
C VAL A 118 -23.79 3.09 14.86
N ASN A 119 -23.70 3.52 13.61
CA ASN A 119 -23.55 2.63 12.46
C ASN A 119 -22.09 2.41 12.05
N ARG A 120 -21.13 2.96 12.80
CA ARG A 120 -19.72 2.88 12.47
C ARG A 120 -19.25 1.46 12.16
N GLY A 121 -19.54 0.52 13.05
CA GLY A 121 -19.13 -0.87 12.88
C GLY A 121 -19.70 -1.50 11.61
N LYS A 122 -20.97 -1.25 11.31
CA LYS A 122 -21.65 -1.77 10.12
C LYS A 122 -21.09 -1.18 8.84
N ILE A 123 -20.87 0.14 8.81
CA ILE A 123 -20.34 0.84 7.63
C ILE A 123 -18.88 0.47 7.39
N MET A 124 -18.06 0.41 8.45
CA MET A 124 -16.64 0.02 8.32
C MET A 124 -16.51 -1.42 7.81
N LYS A 125 -17.40 -2.31 8.25
CA LYS A 125 -17.45 -3.68 7.73
C LYS A 125 -17.80 -3.69 6.24
N TYR A 126 -18.78 -2.90 5.82
CA TYR A 126 -19.15 -2.76 4.42
C TYR A 126 -17.96 -2.30 3.57
N LEU A 127 -17.23 -1.26 4.05
CA LEU A 127 -16.07 -0.74 3.35
C LEU A 127 -14.95 -1.78 3.26
N SER A 128 -14.67 -2.50 4.35
CA SER A 128 -13.62 -3.51 4.36
C SER A 128 -13.95 -4.73 3.50
N THR A 129 -15.24 -5.02 3.29
CA THR A 129 -15.68 -6.13 2.45
C THR A 129 -15.69 -5.77 0.97
N ASN A 130 -16.20 -4.59 0.61
CA ASN A 130 -16.43 -4.21 -0.78
C ASN A 130 -15.34 -3.29 -1.35
N TYR A 131 -14.61 -2.56 -0.52
CA TYR A 131 -13.63 -1.56 -0.93
C TYR A 131 -12.27 -1.77 -0.25
N LYS A 132 -11.95 -3.01 0.12
CA LYS A 132 -10.67 -3.34 0.73
C LYS A 132 -9.51 -2.94 -0.18
N GLY A 133 -8.58 -2.14 0.35
CA GLY A 133 -7.44 -1.66 -0.43
C GLY A 133 -7.76 -0.56 -1.43
N LYS A 134 -8.99 -0.03 -1.46
CA LYS A 134 -9.41 1.04 -2.37
C LYS A 134 -9.64 2.38 -1.68
N ILE A 135 -9.96 2.36 -0.39
CA ILE A 135 -10.25 3.55 0.41
C ILE A 135 -9.23 3.67 1.53
N ASN A 136 -8.84 4.91 1.86
CA ASN A 136 -8.06 5.18 3.05
C ASN A 136 -8.99 5.04 4.28
N MET A 137 -8.87 3.92 4.99
CA MET A 137 -9.73 3.61 6.13
C MET A 137 -9.53 4.57 7.30
N ALA A 138 -8.36 5.17 7.44
CA ALA A 138 -8.09 6.17 8.47
C ALA A 138 -8.93 7.43 8.23
N VAL A 139 -9.06 7.87 6.99
CA VAL A 139 -9.93 9.00 6.62
C VAL A 139 -11.38 8.63 6.87
N ALA A 140 -11.81 7.44 6.42
CA ALA A 140 -13.19 6.97 6.61
C ALA A 140 -13.56 6.94 8.09
N SER A 141 -12.69 6.47 8.98
CA SER A 141 -12.97 6.35 10.42
C SER A 141 -13.20 7.69 11.10
N LYS A 142 -12.73 8.79 10.52
CA LYS A 142 -12.91 10.15 11.05
C LYS A 142 -14.23 10.80 10.63
N LEU A 143 -14.98 10.20 9.73
CA LEU A 143 -16.19 10.78 9.16
C LEU A 143 -17.47 10.48 9.99
N PHE A 144 -17.35 9.72 11.06
CA PHE A 144 -18.46 9.33 11.93
C PHE A 144 -18.64 10.32 13.10
N ASN A 145 -18.98 11.52 12.78
CA ASN A 145 -19.19 12.53 13.82
C ASN A 145 -20.67 12.83 14.01
#